data_9866cf9ac2b1d86d649b7becf6e14bf2
#
_entry.id   9866cf9ac2b1d86d649b7becf6e14bf2
#
_cell.length_a   1.000
_cell.length_b   1.000
_cell.length_c   1.000
_cell.angle_alpha   90.00
_cell.angle_beta   90.00
_cell.angle_gamma   90.00
#
_symmetry.space_group_name_H-M   'P 1'
#
loop_
_entity.id
_entity.type
_entity.pdbx_description
1 polymer ?
#
loop_
_entity_poly.entity_id
_entity_poly.type
_entity_poly.pdbx_seq_one_letter_code
_entity_poly.pdbx_strand_id
1 'polypeptide(L)'
;MGVLDDTDFDDVVRLQRRLQSSMLDDFELDSKIKILTIFDEVAGSKKKVHTEKVIQEAESQGMSEMEIISIIEKLKKDGMLVESQPGYLQKG
;
A
#
# COMPACT_ATOMS: atom_id res chain seq x y z
N MET A 1 6.91 43.72 -7.14
CA MET A 1 6.37 42.73 -8.05
C MET A 1 6.87 41.35 -7.67
N GLY A 2 8.13 41.09 -7.86
CA GLY A 2 8.69 39.78 -7.59
C GLY A 2 8.63 39.35 -6.14
N VAL A 3 8.59 40.30 -5.25
CA VAL A 3 8.56 40.01 -3.82
C VAL A 3 7.28 39.30 -3.40
N LEU A 4 6.16 39.73 -3.94
CA LEU A 4 4.88 39.11 -3.67
C LEU A 4 4.83 37.68 -4.21
N ASP A 5 5.42 37.52 -5.37
CA ASP A 5 5.43 36.21 -6.02
C ASP A 5 6.20 35.16 -5.24
N ASP A 6 7.32 35.56 -4.63
CA ASP A 6 8.14 34.63 -3.84
C ASP A 6 7.39 34.12 -2.62
N THR A 7 6.70 35.00 -1.90
CA THR A 7 5.95 34.61 -0.72
C THR A 7 4.77 33.73 -1.07
N ASP A 8 4.01 34.12 -2.09
CA ASP A 8 2.87 33.34 -2.55
C ASP A 8 3.30 31.99 -3.10
N PHE A 9 4.45 31.96 -3.76
CA PHE A 9 4.98 30.72 -4.31
C PHE A 9 5.31 29.71 -3.20
N ASP A 10 5.91 30.15 -2.12
CA ASP A 10 6.23 29.27 -0.98
C ASP A 10 4.97 28.68 -0.36
N ASP A 11 3.93 29.49 -0.21
CA ASP A 11 2.66 29.01 0.34
C ASP A 11 2.02 27.95 -0.57
N VAL A 12 2.07 28.18 -1.86
CA VAL A 12 1.53 27.24 -2.85
C VAL A 12 2.31 25.93 -2.80
N VAL A 13 3.63 26.00 -2.70
CA VAL A 13 4.46 24.80 -2.63
C VAL A 13 4.15 24.02 -1.36
N ARG A 14 3.98 24.69 -0.25
CA ARG A 14 3.63 24.02 1.01
C ARG A 14 2.28 23.33 0.94
N LEU A 15 1.30 23.99 0.35
CA LEU A 15 -0.03 23.41 0.13
C LEU A 15 0.05 22.19 -0.77
N GLN A 16 0.80 22.27 -1.84
CA GLN A 16 0.98 21.15 -2.74
C GLN A 16 1.63 19.95 -2.05
N ARG A 17 2.61 20.17 -1.21
CA ARG A 17 3.25 19.10 -0.46
C ARG A 17 2.27 18.42 0.49
N ARG A 18 1.43 19.19 1.16
CA ARG A 18 0.39 18.62 2.04
C ARG A 18 -0.60 17.78 1.25
N LEU A 19 -1.05 18.29 0.12
CA LEU A 19 -1.98 17.57 -0.74
C LEU A 19 -1.36 16.28 -1.27
N GLN A 20 -0.10 16.34 -1.67
CA GLN A 20 0.61 15.15 -2.14
C GLN A 20 0.75 14.11 -1.05
N SER A 21 1.06 14.52 0.17
CA SER A 21 1.14 13.60 1.30
C SER A 21 -0.20 12.95 1.58
N SER A 22 -1.28 13.72 1.57
CA SER A 22 -2.62 13.17 1.77
C SER A 22 -2.99 12.19 0.67
N MET A 23 -2.68 12.53 -0.57
CA MET A 23 -2.95 11.63 -1.70
C MET A 23 -2.16 10.34 -1.60
N LEU A 24 -0.89 10.41 -1.16
CA LEU A 24 -0.07 9.23 -0.97
C LEU A 24 -0.61 8.35 0.15
N ASP A 25 -1.07 8.94 1.25
CA ASP A 25 -1.66 8.21 2.35
C ASP A 25 -2.94 7.50 1.91
N ASP A 26 -3.81 8.18 1.16
CA ASP A 26 -5.02 7.59 0.62
C ASP A 26 -4.69 6.46 -0.35
N PHE A 27 -3.67 6.65 -1.19
CA PHE A 27 -3.23 5.63 -2.12
C PHE A 27 -2.71 4.39 -1.39
N GLU A 28 -1.94 4.56 -0.32
CA GLU A 28 -1.45 3.45 0.48
C GLU A 28 -2.61 2.70 1.14
N LEU A 29 -3.58 3.42 1.66
CA LEU A 29 -4.75 2.80 2.28
C LEU A 29 -5.54 1.98 1.26
N ASP A 30 -5.78 2.53 0.08
CA ASP A 30 -6.47 1.82 -0.99
C ASP A 30 -5.69 0.57 -1.40
N SER A 31 -4.38 0.68 -1.51
CA SER A 31 -3.52 -0.46 -1.85
C SER A 31 -3.55 -1.53 -0.76
N LYS A 32 -3.54 -1.13 0.50
CA LYS A 32 -3.65 -2.07 1.63
C LYS A 32 -4.97 -2.82 1.59
N ILE A 33 -6.06 -2.11 1.39
CA ILE A 33 -7.39 -2.71 1.30
C ILE A 33 -7.44 -3.69 0.13
N LYS A 34 -6.88 -3.29 -1.00
CA LYS A 34 -6.85 -4.13 -2.20
C LYS A 34 -6.08 -5.43 -1.95
N ILE A 35 -4.91 -5.34 -1.33
CA ILE A 35 -4.11 -6.52 -1.00
C ILE A 35 -4.84 -7.42 0.00
N LEU A 36 -5.46 -6.84 1.02
CA LEU A 36 -6.24 -7.62 2.00
C LEU A 36 -7.43 -8.33 1.34
N THR A 37 -8.10 -7.65 0.42
CA THR A 37 -9.21 -8.25 -0.34
C THR A 37 -8.71 -9.41 -1.20
N ILE A 38 -7.59 -9.22 -1.89
CA ILE A 38 -6.96 -10.27 -2.68
C ILE A 38 -6.57 -11.44 -1.79
N PHE A 39 -6.00 -11.15 -0.64
CA PHE A 39 -5.63 -12.19 0.33
C PHE A 39 -6.85 -13.02 0.72
N ASP A 40 -7.96 -12.37 1.04
CA ASP A 40 -9.20 -13.06 1.41
C ASP A 40 -9.71 -13.94 0.28
N GLU A 41 -9.67 -13.45 -0.95
CA GLU A 41 -10.09 -14.20 -2.12
C GLU A 41 -9.23 -15.43 -2.36
N VAL A 42 -7.92 -15.28 -2.26
CA VAL A 42 -6.97 -16.37 -2.47
C VAL A 42 -7.05 -17.37 -1.33
N ALA A 43 -7.21 -16.89 -0.10
CA ALA A 43 -7.27 -17.74 1.08
C ALA A 43 -8.54 -18.59 1.10
N GLY A 44 -9.68 -17.99 0.73
CA GLY A 44 -10.96 -18.65 0.87
C GLY A 44 -11.17 -19.09 2.31
N SER A 45 -11.28 -20.38 2.56
CA SER A 45 -11.41 -20.94 3.91
C SER A 45 -10.08 -21.29 4.56
N LYS A 46 -8.96 -21.13 3.86
CA LYS A 46 -7.64 -21.47 4.37
C LYS A 46 -7.10 -20.36 5.26
N LYS A 47 -6.37 -20.73 6.29
CA LYS A 47 -5.77 -19.77 7.21
C LYS A 47 -4.47 -19.20 6.67
N LYS A 48 -3.74 -19.97 5.87
CA LYS A 48 -2.43 -19.58 5.34
C LYS A 48 -2.48 -19.54 3.82
N VAL A 49 -1.78 -18.60 3.24
CA VAL A 49 -1.70 -18.43 1.79
C VAL A 49 -0.25 -18.24 1.40
N HIS A 50 0.14 -18.83 0.29
CA HIS A 50 1.45 -18.55 -0.29
C HIS A 50 1.58 -17.10 -0.66
N THR A 51 2.66 -16.46 -0.22
CA THR A 51 2.95 -15.07 -0.56
C THR A 51 2.97 -14.88 -2.08
N GLU A 52 3.56 -15.82 -2.79
CA GLU A 52 3.63 -15.77 -4.26
C GLU A 52 2.25 -15.71 -4.91
N LYS A 53 1.28 -16.44 -4.38
CA LYS A 53 -0.09 -16.41 -4.91
C LYS A 53 -0.74 -15.05 -4.75
N VAL A 54 -0.52 -14.41 -3.62
CA VAL A 54 -1.03 -13.04 -3.40
C VAL A 54 -0.36 -12.09 -4.39
N ILE A 55 0.94 -12.22 -4.58
CA ILE A 55 1.68 -11.38 -5.52
C ILE A 55 1.17 -11.60 -6.95
N GLN A 56 1.02 -12.84 -7.38
CA GLN A 56 0.54 -13.16 -8.72
C GLN A 56 -0.87 -12.60 -8.97
N GLU A 57 -1.75 -12.78 -8.03
CA GLU A 57 -3.12 -12.29 -8.15
C GLU A 57 -3.15 -10.76 -8.21
N ALA A 58 -2.36 -10.10 -7.36
CA ALA A 58 -2.27 -8.64 -7.38
C ALA A 58 -1.66 -8.12 -8.68
N GLU A 59 -0.66 -8.82 -9.21
CA GLU A 59 -0.08 -8.46 -10.51
C GLU A 59 -1.12 -8.58 -11.63
N SER A 60 -1.96 -9.60 -11.57
CA SER A 60 -3.02 -9.78 -12.56
C SER A 60 -4.05 -8.65 -12.52
N GLN A 61 -4.15 -7.96 -11.39
CA GLN A 61 -5.02 -6.80 -11.24
C GLN A 61 -4.33 -5.48 -11.58
N GLY A 62 -3.09 -5.52 -12.05
CA GLY A 62 -2.38 -4.36 -12.52
C GLY A 62 -1.42 -3.72 -11.53
N MET A 63 -1.18 -4.34 -10.38
CA MET A 63 -0.21 -3.84 -9.42
C MET A 63 1.20 -4.30 -9.78
N SER A 64 2.21 -3.47 -9.52
CA SER A 64 3.59 -3.86 -9.73
C SER A 64 4.09 -4.73 -8.58
N GLU A 65 5.04 -5.62 -8.87
CA GLU A 65 5.61 -6.50 -7.86
C GLU A 65 6.23 -5.73 -6.70
N MET A 66 6.97 -4.67 -6.98
CA MET A 66 7.58 -3.84 -5.94
C MET A 66 6.54 -3.18 -5.04
N GLU A 67 5.46 -2.70 -5.63
CA GLU A 67 4.36 -2.11 -4.88
C GLU A 67 3.69 -3.14 -3.99
N ILE A 68 3.43 -4.33 -4.51
CA ILE A 68 2.81 -5.42 -3.77
C ILE A 68 3.67 -5.81 -2.57
N ILE A 69 4.96 -6.01 -2.77
CA ILE A 69 5.88 -6.40 -1.71
C ILE A 69 5.95 -5.30 -0.64
N SER A 70 6.03 -4.04 -1.07
CA SER A 70 6.05 -2.91 -0.14
C SER A 70 4.79 -2.87 0.73
N ILE A 71 3.63 -3.07 0.15
CA ILE A 71 2.36 -3.07 0.88
C ILE A 71 2.28 -4.27 1.82
N ILE A 72 2.69 -5.43 1.39
CA ILE A 72 2.71 -6.61 2.24
C ILE A 72 3.59 -6.39 3.47
N GLU A 73 4.77 -5.79 3.30
CA GLU A 73 5.64 -5.47 4.41
C GLU A 73 5.02 -4.49 5.39
N LYS A 74 4.32 -3.48 4.87
CA LYS A 74 3.60 -2.53 5.71
C LYS A 74 2.49 -3.20 6.51
N LEU A 75 1.75 -4.10 5.88
CA LEU A 75 0.70 -4.87 6.55
C LEU A 75 1.28 -5.76 7.63
N LYS A 76 2.45 -6.33 7.41
CA LYS A 76 3.16 -7.10 8.45
C LYS A 76 3.55 -6.21 9.63
N LYS A 77 4.06 -5.02 9.36
CA LYS A 77 4.41 -4.05 10.41
C LYS A 77 3.21 -3.64 11.24
N ASP A 78 2.08 -3.46 10.58
CA ASP A 78 0.84 -3.07 11.24
C ASP A 78 0.18 -4.23 11.99
N GLY A 79 0.68 -5.45 11.82
CA GLY A 79 0.11 -6.62 12.46
C GLY A 79 -1.12 -7.18 11.76
N MET A 80 -1.47 -6.66 10.61
CA MET A 80 -2.62 -7.15 9.83
C MET A 80 -2.33 -8.46 9.13
N LEU A 81 -1.08 -8.67 8.72
CA LEU A 81 -0.61 -9.92 8.15
C LEU A 81 0.61 -10.41 8.93
N VAL A 82 0.72 -11.71 9.08
CA VAL A 82 1.83 -12.34 9.80
C VAL A 82 2.40 -13.43 8.92
N GLU A 83 3.72 -13.52 8.88
CA GLU A 83 4.42 -14.58 8.20
C GLU A 83 4.63 -15.73 9.17
N SER A 84 3.71 -16.69 9.20
CA SER A 84 3.76 -17.80 10.13
C SER A 84 4.84 -18.82 9.75
N GLN A 85 5.14 -18.94 8.48
CA GLN A 85 6.19 -19.82 7.95
C GLN A 85 6.83 -19.10 6.77
N PRO A 86 8.11 -19.40 6.43
CA PRO A 86 8.73 -18.79 5.25
C PRO A 86 7.90 -19.04 4.01
N GLY A 87 7.52 -17.95 3.34
CA GLY A 87 6.73 -18.01 2.11
C GLY A 87 5.21 -18.12 2.30
N TYR A 88 4.73 -18.06 3.55
CA TYR A 88 3.30 -18.11 3.86
C TYR A 88 2.86 -16.88 4.64
N LEU A 89 1.67 -16.39 4.32
CA LEU A 89 1.05 -15.29 5.03
C LEU A 89 -0.27 -15.75 5.66
N GLN A 90 -0.59 -15.17 6.80
CA GLN A 90 -1.90 -15.34 7.43
C GLN A 90 -2.33 -14.03 8.06
N LYS A 91 -3.61 -13.88 8.34
CA LYS A 91 -4.11 -12.70 9.04
C LYS A 91 -3.64 -12.71 10.49
N GLY A 92 -3.17 -11.54 10.93
CA GLY A 92 -2.73 -11.37 12.32
C GLY A 92 -3.86 -11.23 13.31
#